data_ad074718ba33505778d08c97dad49e01
#
_entry.id   ad074718ba33505778d08c97dad49e01
#
_cell.length_a   1.000
_cell.length_b   1.000
_cell.length_c   1.000
_cell.angle_alpha   90.00
_cell.angle_beta   90.00
_cell.angle_gamma   90.00
#
_symmetry.space_group_name_H-M   'P 1'
#
loop_
_entity.id
_entity.type
_entity.pdbx_description
1 polymer ?
#
loop_
_entity_poly.entity_id
_entity_poly.type
_entity_poly.pdbx_seq_one_letter_code
_entity_poly.pdbx_strand_id
1 'polypeptide(L)'
;MMGLLWGSLAFLLLLVVSPAQAQLPSQDILALLAFKKGITHDPAGYITDSWNEESIDFNGCPASWNGVVCNGASVAGVVLDGHGISGVADLSVFANLTLLVKLSVANNNLSGSLPSNVGSLKSLKFLDVSNNQFSGPVPEGIGNLRSLQNLSLAGNNFSGPLPESMDGLMSLQSLDVSRNSLSGPLPVALKGLKSLVALNVSYNAFTKGIPSGLGLLVNLQSLDLSWNQLEGGVDWKFLIESAVAHVDFSGNLLTSTTPKELKFLADISETVLYLNLSNNKLTGSLIDGVELSTFGRLKVLDLSNNQLSGDLPGFNYVYDLEVLRLANNAFTGFVPSGLLKGDSLVLSELDLSANNLTGTNST
;
A
#
# COMPACT_ATOMS: atom_id res chain seq x y z
N MET A 1 -62.14 54.43 -65.44
CA MET A 1 -61.32 53.34 -66.09
C MET A 1 -60.27 52.93 -65.14
N MET A 2 -60.38 51.76 -64.62
CA MET A 2 -59.61 51.23 -63.55
C MET A 2 -58.29 50.60 -64.06
N GLY A 3 -57.16 50.93 -63.42
CA GLY A 3 -55.89 50.30 -63.66
C GLY A 3 -55.41 49.65 -62.38
N LEU A 4 -55.30 48.33 -62.42
CA LEU A 4 -54.87 47.48 -61.30
C LEU A 4 -53.33 47.57 -61.19
N LEU A 5 -52.82 47.93 -59.97
CA LEU A 5 -51.42 47.84 -59.58
C LEU A 5 -51.25 46.53 -58.84
N TRP A 6 -50.37 45.63 -59.38
CA TRP A 6 -49.88 44.44 -58.71
C TRP A 6 -48.60 44.82 -57.97
N GLY A 7 -48.70 44.82 -56.65
CA GLY A 7 -47.49 44.92 -55.79
C GLY A 7 -46.93 43.55 -55.47
N SER A 8 -45.74 43.27 -55.94
CA SER A 8 -44.96 42.08 -55.58
C SER A 8 -44.40 42.23 -54.19
N LEU A 9 -44.87 41.43 -53.20
CA LEU A 9 -44.34 41.31 -51.91
C LEU A 9 -43.13 40.29 -51.97
N ALA A 10 -41.93 40.80 -52.00
CA ALA A 10 -40.71 39.96 -51.83
C ALA A 10 -40.60 39.62 -50.35
N PHE A 11 -40.85 38.35 -49.99
CA PHE A 11 -40.52 37.77 -48.66
C PHE A 11 -39.05 37.59 -48.59
N LEU A 12 -38.34 38.45 -47.86
CA LEU A 12 -36.93 38.26 -47.48
C LEU A 12 -36.91 37.25 -46.34
N LEU A 13 -36.58 35.98 -46.62
CA LEU A 13 -36.26 34.98 -45.62
C LEU A 13 -34.90 35.35 -45.01
N LEU A 14 -34.91 36.04 -43.89
CA LEU A 14 -33.74 36.15 -43.00
C LEU A 14 -33.48 34.78 -42.37
N LEU A 15 -32.55 34.02 -42.95
CA LEU A 15 -31.93 32.90 -42.26
C LEU A 15 -31.13 33.47 -41.08
N VAL A 16 -31.74 33.45 -39.91
CA VAL A 16 -31.03 33.62 -38.64
C VAL A 16 -30.19 32.40 -38.48
N VAL A 17 -28.95 32.47 -38.96
CA VAL A 17 -27.90 31.50 -38.57
C VAL A 17 -27.69 31.78 -37.09
N SER A 18 -28.27 30.95 -36.25
CA SER A 18 -27.97 30.93 -34.83
C SER A 18 -26.47 30.71 -34.71
N PRO A 19 -25.68 31.59 -34.06
CA PRO A 19 -24.27 31.28 -33.83
C PRO A 19 -24.27 29.96 -33.05
N ALA A 20 -23.57 28.95 -33.58
CA ALA A 20 -23.31 27.73 -32.83
C ALA A 20 -22.76 28.19 -31.48
N GLN A 21 -23.54 28.03 -30.43
CA GLN A 21 -23.04 28.25 -29.07
C GLN A 21 -21.89 27.30 -28.93
N ALA A 22 -20.64 27.82 -28.91
CA ALA A 22 -19.50 27.05 -28.58
C ALA A 22 -19.78 26.43 -27.21
N GLN A 23 -20.01 25.13 -27.19
CA GLN A 23 -20.31 24.41 -25.99
C GLN A 23 -19.04 24.49 -25.10
N LEU A 24 -19.15 25.11 -23.94
CA LEU A 24 -18.04 25.25 -23.02
C LEU A 24 -17.59 23.84 -22.61
N PRO A 25 -16.27 23.60 -22.48
CA PRO A 25 -15.73 22.34 -21.99
C PRO A 25 -16.36 21.97 -20.64
N SER A 26 -16.61 20.68 -20.42
CA SER A 26 -17.10 20.20 -19.13
C SER A 26 -16.09 20.49 -18.02
N GLN A 27 -16.55 20.51 -16.77
CA GLN A 27 -15.66 20.66 -15.61
C GLN A 27 -14.59 19.57 -15.56
N ASP A 28 -14.93 18.36 -16.03
CA ASP A 28 -14.02 17.24 -16.11
C ASP A 28 -12.86 17.54 -17.09
N ILE A 29 -13.18 18.06 -18.27
CA ILE A 29 -12.19 18.46 -19.28
C ILE A 29 -11.29 19.57 -18.72
N LEU A 30 -11.88 20.58 -18.08
CA LEU A 30 -11.11 21.69 -17.50
C LEU A 30 -10.14 21.20 -16.42
N ALA A 31 -10.53 20.21 -15.60
CA ALA A 31 -9.68 19.61 -14.61
C ALA A 31 -8.49 18.85 -15.25
N LEU A 32 -8.75 18.07 -16.30
CA LEU A 32 -7.71 17.36 -17.04
C LEU A 32 -6.71 18.34 -17.70
N LEU A 33 -7.21 19.40 -18.34
CA LEU A 33 -6.35 20.42 -18.93
C LEU A 33 -5.55 21.21 -17.88
N ALA A 34 -6.12 21.44 -16.72
CA ALA A 34 -5.41 22.06 -15.61
C ALA A 34 -4.27 21.14 -15.09
N PHE A 35 -4.52 19.84 -14.97
CA PHE A 35 -3.46 18.86 -14.64
C PHE A 35 -2.37 18.85 -15.71
N LYS A 36 -2.72 18.81 -17.01
CA LYS A 36 -1.76 18.85 -18.12
C LYS A 36 -0.78 20.02 -18.04
N LYS A 37 -1.25 21.20 -17.59
CA LYS A 37 -0.39 22.40 -17.45
C LYS A 37 0.80 22.21 -16.50
N GLY A 38 0.69 21.31 -15.56
CA GLY A 38 1.77 20.98 -14.62
C GLY A 38 2.83 20.03 -15.19
N ILE A 39 2.55 19.39 -16.34
CA ILE A 39 3.48 18.45 -16.98
C ILE A 39 4.53 19.22 -17.76
N THR A 40 5.81 19.02 -17.42
CA THR A 40 6.95 19.69 -18.04
C THR A 40 7.73 18.81 -19.02
N HIS A 41 7.60 17.49 -18.87
CA HIS A 41 8.24 16.51 -19.75
C HIS A 41 7.34 15.29 -19.92
N ASP A 42 7.09 14.93 -21.15
CA ASP A 42 6.27 13.79 -21.56
C ASP A 42 6.96 13.16 -22.78
N PRO A 43 7.87 12.20 -22.57
CA PRO A 43 8.78 11.74 -23.61
C PRO A 43 8.09 11.04 -24.79
N ALA A 44 6.90 10.50 -24.58
CA ALA A 44 6.11 9.80 -25.58
C ALA A 44 4.95 10.65 -26.13
N GLY A 45 4.78 11.88 -25.66
CA GLY A 45 3.62 12.71 -26.01
C GLY A 45 2.28 12.11 -25.50
N TYR A 46 2.34 11.23 -24.50
CA TYR A 46 1.17 10.46 -24.04
C TYR A 46 0.01 11.36 -23.60
N ILE A 47 0.33 12.46 -22.90
CA ILE A 47 -0.63 13.50 -22.50
C ILE A 47 -0.56 14.67 -23.47
N THR A 48 0.66 15.16 -23.80
CA THR A 48 0.86 16.43 -24.49
C THR A 48 0.29 16.43 -25.90
N ASP A 49 0.37 15.31 -26.60
CA ASP A 49 -0.14 15.19 -27.98
C ASP A 49 -1.60 14.71 -28.02
N SER A 50 -2.03 13.96 -26.98
CA SER A 50 -3.34 13.35 -26.94
C SER A 50 -4.41 14.29 -26.34
N TRP A 51 -4.08 14.99 -25.24
CA TRP A 51 -5.05 15.84 -24.54
C TRP A 51 -5.12 17.22 -25.16
N ASN A 52 -5.86 17.36 -26.24
CA ASN A 52 -6.02 18.62 -26.96
C ASN A 52 -7.52 18.99 -27.09
N GLU A 53 -7.79 20.30 -27.19
CA GLU A 53 -9.15 20.82 -27.23
C GLU A 53 -9.84 20.52 -28.57
N GLU A 54 -9.09 20.21 -29.63
CA GLU A 54 -9.66 19.89 -30.94
C GLU A 54 -10.26 18.48 -31.00
N SER A 55 -9.81 17.58 -30.11
CA SER A 55 -10.29 16.18 -30.02
C SER A 55 -11.36 15.98 -28.95
N ILE A 56 -11.95 17.05 -28.41
CA ILE A 56 -13.01 16.96 -27.42
C ILE A 56 -14.29 16.43 -28.07
N ASP A 57 -14.75 15.26 -27.62
CA ASP A 57 -16.08 14.79 -27.91
C ASP A 57 -17.09 15.64 -27.12
N PHE A 58 -18.06 16.23 -27.81
CA PHE A 58 -19.08 17.12 -27.21
C PHE A 58 -19.96 16.44 -26.14
N ASN A 59 -19.77 15.16 -25.91
CA ASN A 59 -20.49 14.38 -24.89
C ASN A 59 -19.99 14.56 -23.44
N GLY A 60 -19.00 15.41 -23.20
CA GLY A 60 -18.57 15.81 -21.86
C GLY A 60 -17.35 15.06 -21.30
N CYS A 61 -17.05 13.82 -21.74
CA CYS A 61 -15.84 13.09 -21.38
C CYS A 61 -14.97 12.85 -22.62
N PRO A 62 -13.65 13.20 -22.58
CA PRO A 62 -12.75 13.06 -23.72
C PRO A 62 -12.24 11.60 -23.84
N ALA A 63 -13.07 10.70 -24.32
CA ALA A 63 -12.77 9.26 -24.40
C ALA A 63 -11.57 8.94 -25.35
N SER A 64 -11.20 9.85 -26.25
CA SER A 64 -10.05 9.73 -27.12
C SER A 64 -8.71 10.11 -26.46
N TRP A 65 -8.75 10.73 -25.26
CA TRP A 65 -7.54 11.13 -24.56
C TRP A 65 -6.89 9.94 -23.86
N ASN A 66 -5.58 9.75 -24.11
CA ASN A 66 -4.82 8.67 -23.53
C ASN A 66 -4.94 8.64 -21.98
N GLY A 67 -5.19 7.47 -21.44
CA GLY A 67 -5.32 7.28 -20.00
C GLY A 67 -6.63 7.78 -19.38
N VAL A 68 -7.53 8.37 -20.14
CA VAL A 68 -8.85 8.82 -19.66
C VAL A 68 -9.88 7.72 -19.88
N VAL A 69 -10.63 7.39 -18.84
CA VAL A 69 -11.71 6.39 -18.87
C VAL A 69 -13.01 7.10 -18.57
N CYS A 70 -13.98 6.93 -19.45
CA CYS A 70 -15.30 7.54 -19.35
C CYS A 70 -16.37 6.57 -18.82
N ASN A 71 -17.31 7.10 -18.06
CA ASN A 71 -18.59 6.47 -17.75
C ASN A 71 -19.71 7.44 -18.15
N GLY A 72 -20.30 7.20 -19.32
CA GLY A 72 -21.19 8.18 -19.95
C GLY A 72 -20.45 9.48 -20.27
N ALA A 73 -21.00 10.60 -19.85
CA ALA A 73 -20.44 11.92 -20.08
C ALA A 73 -19.38 12.36 -19.02
N SER A 74 -19.03 11.51 -18.08
CA SER A 74 -18.13 11.85 -16.97
C SER A 74 -16.86 11.06 -16.99
N VAL A 75 -15.78 11.66 -16.49
CA VAL A 75 -14.49 10.99 -16.27
C VAL A 75 -14.60 10.07 -15.05
N ALA A 76 -14.44 8.77 -15.29
CA ALA A 76 -14.44 7.74 -14.26
C ALA A 76 -13.02 7.25 -13.92
N GLY A 77 -12.05 7.48 -14.78
CA GLY A 77 -10.67 7.07 -14.53
C GLY A 77 -9.66 7.98 -15.21
N VAL A 78 -8.52 8.14 -14.52
CA VAL A 78 -7.29 8.73 -15.07
C VAL A 78 -6.15 7.76 -14.73
N VAL A 79 -5.52 7.18 -15.75
CA VAL A 79 -4.48 6.16 -15.61
C VAL A 79 -3.29 6.52 -16.49
N LEU A 80 -2.21 6.97 -15.86
CA LEU A 80 -1.03 7.53 -16.52
C LEU A 80 0.27 6.83 -16.07
N ASP A 81 0.19 5.53 -15.76
CA ASP A 81 1.26 4.79 -15.13
C ASP A 81 2.43 4.50 -16.10
N GLY A 82 3.67 4.75 -15.67
CA GLY A 82 4.87 4.23 -16.35
C GLY A 82 5.25 4.92 -17.64
N HIS A 83 4.82 6.17 -17.87
CA HIS A 83 5.11 6.90 -19.10
C HIS A 83 6.33 7.84 -19.00
N GLY A 84 7.05 7.85 -17.88
CA GLY A 84 8.21 8.72 -17.67
C GLY A 84 7.86 10.21 -17.58
N ILE A 85 6.62 10.51 -17.25
CA ILE A 85 6.08 11.88 -17.18
C ILE A 85 6.70 12.61 -15.99
N SER A 86 7.12 13.86 -16.22
CA SER A 86 7.68 14.74 -15.18
C SER A 86 6.93 16.06 -15.10
N GLY A 87 6.93 16.64 -13.91
CA GLY A 87 6.31 17.94 -13.65
C GLY A 87 5.72 18.02 -12.26
N VAL A 88 4.94 19.07 -12.01
CA VAL A 88 4.20 19.26 -10.76
C VAL A 88 2.75 18.84 -10.95
N ALA A 89 2.39 17.70 -10.37
CA ALA A 89 1.03 17.18 -10.43
C ALA A 89 0.15 17.86 -9.37
N ASP A 90 -0.63 18.84 -9.78
CA ASP A 90 -1.67 19.41 -8.91
C ASP A 90 -2.90 18.50 -8.91
N LEU A 91 -2.95 17.58 -7.95
CA LEU A 91 -4.09 16.66 -7.81
C LEU A 91 -5.35 17.35 -7.27
N SER A 92 -5.27 18.61 -6.80
CA SER A 92 -6.44 19.36 -6.30
C SER A 92 -7.44 19.65 -7.40
N VAL A 93 -6.99 19.72 -8.64
CA VAL A 93 -7.85 19.97 -9.81
C VAL A 93 -8.89 18.86 -10.02
N PHE A 94 -8.60 17.65 -9.57
CA PHE A 94 -9.51 16.51 -9.69
C PHE A 94 -10.62 16.49 -8.63
N ALA A 95 -10.58 17.38 -7.62
CA ALA A 95 -11.53 17.38 -6.52
C ALA A 95 -13.00 17.50 -6.94
N ASN A 96 -13.25 18.04 -8.13
CA ASN A 96 -14.60 18.20 -8.71
C ASN A 96 -15.04 16.98 -9.55
N LEU A 97 -14.15 16.02 -9.81
CA LEU A 97 -14.48 14.79 -10.55
C LEU A 97 -15.21 13.81 -9.62
N THR A 98 -16.42 14.13 -9.21
CA THR A 98 -17.15 13.38 -8.17
C THR A 98 -17.47 11.93 -8.55
N LEU A 99 -17.42 11.59 -9.84
CA LEU A 99 -17.63 10.24 -10.36
C LEU A 99 -16.30 9.49 -10.64
N LEU A 100 -15.16 10.09 -10.30
CA LEU A 100 -13.86 9.46 -10.47
C LEU A 100 -13.75 8.21 -9.57
N VAL A 101 -13.51 7.07 -10.19
CA VAL A 101 -13.36 5.76 -9.53
C VAL A 101 -11.90 5.37 -9.41
N LYS A 102 -11.08 5.71 -10.40
CA LYS A 102 -9.65 5.37 -10.44
C LYS A 102 -8.81 6.59 -10.79
N LEU A 103 -7.81 6.87 -9.94
CA LEU A 103 -6.74 7.82 -10.19
C LEU A 103 -5.41 7.11 -10.00
N SER A 104 -4.63 6.96 -11.07
CA SER A 104 -3.33 6.30 -11.05
C SER A 104 -2.35 7.09 -11.91
N VAL A 105 -1.24 7.48 -11.28
CA VAL A 105 -0.12 8.19 -11.93
C VAL A 105 1.21 7.53 -11.56
N ALA A 106 1.17 6.25 -11.21
CA ALA A 106 2.29 5.50 -10.67
C ALA A 106 3.48 5.41 -11.64
N ASN A 107 4.68 5.16 -11.09
CA ASN A 107 5.89 4.91 -11.86
C ASN A 107 6.23 6.03 -12.87
N ASN A 108 6.22 7.27 -12.39
CA ASN A 108 6.58 8.46 -13.14
C ASN A 108 7.61 9.30 -12.37
N ASN A 109 7.84 10.52 -12.82
CA ASN A 109 8.74 11.48 -12.17
C ASN A 109 7.99 12.74 -11.74
N LEU A 110 6.76 12.55 -11.24
CA LEU A 110 5.86 13.62 -10.84
C LEU A 110 6.15 14.05 -9.40
N SER A 111 6.12 15.35 -9.17
CA SER A 111 6.20 15.96 -7.85
C SER A 111 4.87 16.61 -7.47
N GLY A 112 4.75 17.02 -6.21
CA GLY A 112 3.53 17.64 -5.69
C GLY A 112 3.17 17.09 -4.32
N SER A 113 1.92 17.24 -3.92
CA SER A 113 1.40 16.72 -2.66
C SER A 113 -0.01 16.17 -2.80
N LEU A 114 -0.45 15.37 -1.84
CA LEU A 114 -1.87 15.05 -1.72
C LEU A 114 -2.63 16.29 -1.20
N PRO A 115 -3.63 16.76 -1.94
CA PRO A 115 -4.35 17.96 -1.53
C PRO A 115 -5.31 17.70 -0.37
N SER A 116 -5.56 18.70 0.47
CA SER A 116 -6.48 18.58 1.60
C SER A 116 -7.92 18.25 1.19
N ASN A 117 -8.31 18.64 -0.02
CA ASN A 117 -9.63 18.38 -0.60
C ASN A 117 -9.75 17.01 -1.31
N VAL A 118 -8.73 16.13 -1.23
CA VAL A 118 -8.79 14.77 -1.82
C VAL A 118 -10.04 14.01 -1.38
N GLY A 119 -10.49 14.24 -0.15
CA GLY A 119 -11.67 13.61 0.43
C GLY A 119 -13.01 13.98 -0.24
N SER A 120 -13.04 14.88 -1.23
CA SER A 120 -14.24 15.15 -2.05
C SER A 120 -14.54 14.05 -3.08
N LEU A 121 -13.54 13.24 -3.44
CA LEU A 121 -13.63 12.15 -4.41
C LEU A 121 -14.37 10.92 -3.84
N LYS A 122 -15.63 11.06 -3.51
CA LYS A 122 -16.43 10.05 -2.77
C LYS A 122 -16.58 8.72 -3.51
N SER A 123 -16.48 8.71 -4.83
CA SER A 123 -16.59 7.52 -5.67
C SER A 123 -15.26 6.80 -5.86
N LEU A 124 -14.15 7.40 -5.40
CA LEU A 124 -12.81 6.86 -5.63
C LEU A 124 -12.62 5.51 -4.94
N LYS A 125 -12.20 4.51 -5.71
CA LYS A 125 -11.88 3.16 -5.24
C LYS A 125 -10.39 2.85 -5.32
N PHE A 126 -9.67 3.48 -6.25
CA PHE A 126 -8.26 3.23 -6.49
C PHE A 126 -7.52 4.56 -6.57
N LEU A 127 -6.59 4.78 -5.65
CA LEU A 127 -5.66 5.90 -5.65
C LEU A 127 -4.24 5.34 -5.62
N ASP A 128 -3.50 5.55 -6.70
CA ASP A 128 -2.11 5.13 -6.81
C ASP A 128 -1.24 6.27 -7.34
N VAL A 129 -0.37 6.76 -6.49
CA VAL A 129 0.66 7.76 -6.82
C VAL A 129 2.07 7.20 -6.60
N SER A 130 2.20 5.89 -6.48
CA SER A 130 3.46 5.22 -6.11
C SER A 130 4.60 5.48 -7.09
N ASN A 131 5.83 5.36 -6.59
CA ASN A 131 7.07 5.52 -7.35
C ASN A 131 7.11 6.83 -8.13
N ASN A 132 7.07 7.93 -7.38
CA ASN A 132 7.12 9.31 -7.84
C ASN A 132 7.95 10.17 -6.87
N GLN A 133 7.81 11.50 -6.93
CA GLN A 133 8.45 12.46 -6.05
C GLN A 133 7.43 13.27 -5.22
N PHE A 134 6.25 12.71 -4.96
CA PHE A 134 5.26 13.36 -4.10
C PHE A 134 5.81 13.55 -2.69
N SER A 135 5.43 14.64 -2.03
CA SER A 135 5.96 15.01 -0.72
C SER A 135 4.91 15.66 0.18
N GLY A 136 5.31 16.01 1.39
CA GLY A 136 4.43 16.60 2.39
C GLY A 136 3.65 15.55 3.19
N PRO A 137 2.71 15.99 4.04
CA PRO A 137 1.93 15.08 4.89
C PRO A 137 0.81 14.39 4.12
N VAL A 138 0.41 13.22 4.60
CA VAL A 138 -0.87 12.61 4.22
C VAL A 138 -2.00 13.40 4.87
N PRO A 139 -2.92 14.03 4.09
CA PRO A 139 -3.91 14.93 4.65
C PRO A 139 -5.04 14.19 5.38
N GLU A 140 -5.62 14.82 6.42
CA GLU A 140 -6.80 14.31 7.13
C GLU A 140 -7.98 14.01 6.20
N GLY A 141 -8.10 14.75 5.10
CA GLY A 141 -9.15 14.53 4.10
C GLY A 141 -9.17 13.12 3.53
N ILE A 142 -8.07 12.35 3.60
CA ILE A 142 -7.99 10.98 3.08
C ILE A 142 -9.06 10.08 3.71
N GLY A 143 -9.35 10.23 5.01
CA GLY A 143 -10.34 9.44 5.73
C GLY A 143 -11.78 9.61 5.23
N ASN A 144 -12.03 10.62 4.41
CA ASN A 144 -13.34 10.82 3.79
C ASN A 144 -13.61 9.95 2.55
N LEU A 145 -12.61 9.21 2.07
CA LEU A 145 -12.71 8.33 0.89
C LEU A 145 -13.30 6.97 1.28
N ARG A 146 -14.54 6.95 1.73
CA ARG A 146 -15.19 5.74 2.29
C ARG A 146 -15.31 4.57 1.31
N SER A 147 -15.28 4.85 0.00
CA SER A 147 -15.36 3.84 -1.07
C SER A 147 -13.98 3.31 -1.48
N LEU A 148 -12.89 3.89 -0.95
CA LEU A 148 -11.52 3.55 -1.35
C LEU A 148 -11.20 2.11 -0.95
N GLN A 149 -10.72 1.34 -1.92
CA GLN A 149 -10.34 -0.06 -1.78
C GLN A 149 -8.83 -0.23 -1.78
N ASN A 150 -8.13 0.54 -2.61
CA ASN A 150 -6.68 0.50 -2.72
C ASN A 150 -6.10 1.90 -2.60
N LEU A 151 -5.15 2.05 -1.69
CA LEU A 151 -4.34 3.26 -1.51
C LEU A 151 -2.87 2.89 -1.60
N SER A 152 -2.19 3.37 -2.64
CA SER A 152 -0.75 3.24 -2.79
C SER A 152 -0.08 4.62 -2.87
N LEU A 153 0.76 4.90 -1.87
CA LEU A 153 1.62 6.08 -1.79
C LEU A 153 3.11 5.68 -1.81
N ALA A 154 3.41 4.40 -2.03
CA ALA A 154 4.74 3.81 -1.88
C ALA A 154 5.81 4.49 -2.76
N GLY A 155 7.06 4.49 -2.30
CA GLY A 155 8.17 4.99 -3.11
C GLY A 155 8.05 6.48 -3.45
N ASN A 156 7.80 7.31 -2.45
CA ASN A 156 7.68 8.76 -2.54
C ASN A 156 8.45 9.46 -1.42
N ASN A 157 8.18 10.73 -1.21
CA ASN A 157 8.81 11.59 -0.20
C ASN A 157 7.80 12.09 0.85
N PHE A 158 6.70 11.35 1.06
CA PHE A 158 5.72 11.72 2.08
C PHE A 158 6.34 11.68 3.48
N SER A 159 5.92 12.61 4.35
CA SER A 159 6.52 12.80 5.67
C SER A 159 5.47 13.12 6.74
N GLY A 160 5.91 13.10 8.00
CA GLY A 160 5.01 13.30 9.13
C GLY A 160 4.20 12.05 9.48
N PRO A 161 3.23 12.15 10.39
CA PRO A 161 2.43 11.02 10.82
C PRO A 161 1.34 10.65 9.82
N LEU A 162 0.89 9.40 9.86
CA LEU A 162 -0.38 9.01 9.24
C LEU A 162 -1.55 9.59 10.05
N PRO A 163 -2.59 10.11 9.39
CA PRO A 163 -3.70 10.77 10.08
C PRO A 163 -4.62 9.79 10.82
N GLU A 164 -5.15 10.21 11.97
CA GLU A 164 -6.12 9.42 12.74
C GLU A 164 -7.47 9.28 12.02
N SER A 165 -7.79 10.13 11.06
CA SER A 165 -8.99 10.04 10.23
C SER A 165 -9.01 8.80 9.32
N MET A 166 -7.92 8.03 9.21
CA MET A 166 -7.87 6.82 8.38
C MET A 166 -8.89 5.76 8.76
N ASP A 167 -9.43 5.78 9.97
CA ASP A 167 -10.53 4.88 10.38
C ASP A 167 -11.79 5.03 9.52
N GLY A 168 -11.94 6.17 8.83
CA GLY A 168 -13.01 6.42 7.86
C GLY A 168 -12.90 5.63 6.55
N LEU A 169 -11.75 5.02 6.24
CA LEU A 169 -11.51 4.22 5.03
C LEU A 169 -12.12 2.80 5.16
N MET A 170 -13.42 2.73 5.36
CA MET A 170 -14.12 1.49 5.75
C MET A 170 -14.07 0.37 4.71
N SER A 171 -13.85 0.71 3.43
CA SER A 171 -13.79 -0.25 2.31
C SER A 171 -12.37 -0.64 1.95
N LEU A 172 -11.34 -0.11 2.64
CA LEU A 172 -9.94 -0.27 2.27
C LEU A 172 -9.49 -1.73 2.43
N GLN A 173 -8.99 -2.29 1.35
CA GLN A 173 -8.47 -3.66 1.27
C GLN A 173 -6.94 -3.70 1.22
N SER A 174 -6.32 -2.70 0.59
CA SER A 174 -4.87 -2.61 0.49
C SER A 174 -4.40 -1.19 0.83
N LEU A 175 -3.45 -1.11 1.77
CA LEU A 175 -2.74 0.10 2.13
C LEU A 175 -1.24 -0.13 1.95
N ASP A 176 -0.64 0.60 1.02
CA ASP A 176 0.81 0.62 0.84
C ASP A 176 1.33 2.05 0.93
N VAL A 177 2.05 2.35 2.00
CA VAL A 177 2.74 3.63 2.21
C VAL A 177 4.25 3.43 2.37
N SER A 178 4.76 2.28 1.94
CA SER A 178 6.16 1.89 2.09
C SER A 178 7.13 2.83 1.36
N ARG A 179 8.40 2.79 1.76
CA ARG A 179 9.47 3.57 1.12
C ARG A 179 9.15 5.07 1.03
N ASN A 180 8.92 5.66 2.20
CA ASN A 180 8.66 7.08 2.39
C ASN A 180 9.46 7.62 3.59
N SER A 181 9.18 8.86 4.01
CA SER A 181 9.75 9.48 5.22
C SER A 181 8.68 9.68 6.31
N LEU A 182 7.65 8.83 6.32
CA LEU A 182 6.60 8.90 7.33
C LEU A 182 7.14 8.57 8.72
N SER A 183 6.60 9.20 9.75
CA SER A 183 7.16 9.15 11.10
C SER A 183 6.08 9.20 12.19
N GLY A 184 6.50 9.18 13.44
CA GLY A 184 5.57 9.13 14.56
C GLY A 184 5.04 7.72 14.84
N PRO A 185 4.06 7.56 15.73
CA PRO A 185 3.45 6.26 16.01
C PRO A 185 2.56 5.80 14.86
N LEU A 186 2.40 4.49 14.71
CA LEU A 186 1.33 3.94 13.90
C LEU A 186 -0.02 4.34 14.51
N PRO A 187 -0.97 4.93 13.73
CA PRO A 187 -2.20 5.46 14.29
C PRO A 187 -3.09 4.35 14.86
N VAL A 188 -3.71 4.62 16.00
CA VAL A 188 -4.69 3.71 16.62
C VAL A 188 -5.91 3.51 15.70
N ALA A 189 -6.17 4.47 14.83
CA ALA A 189 -7.20 4.45 13.80
C ALA A 189 -7.11 3.24 12.84
N LEU A 190 -5.93 2.66 12.63
CA LEU A 190 -5.77 1.46 11.78
C LEU A 190 -6.71 0.32 12.18
N LYS A 191 -7.05 0.20 13.47
CA LYS A 191 -8.03 -0.80 13.96
C LYS A 191 -9.41 -0.68 13.32
N GLY A 192 -9.74 0.47 12.71
CA GLY A 192 -11.00 0.74 12.02
C GLY A 192 -11.08 0.12 10.62
N LEU A 193 -9.96 -0.25 10.02
CA LEU A 193 -9.86 -0.73 8.64
C LEU A 193 -10.29 -2.20 8.52
N LYS A 194 -11.52 -2.52 8.84
CA LYS A 194 -12.04 -3.91 8.96
C LYS A 194 -12.00 -4.72 7.66
N SER A 195 -11.94 -4.07 6.52
CA SER A 195 -11.86 -4.71 5.21
C SER A 195 -10.41 -4.98 4.77
N LEU A 196 -9.41 -4.55 5.57
CA LEU A 196 -8.01 -4.57 5.17
C LEU A 196 -7.48 -6.02 5.05
N VAL A 197 -6.87 -6.30 3.91
CA VAL A 197 -6.25 -7.58 3.55
C VAL A 197 -4.72 -7.46 3.55
N ALA A 198 -4.19 -6.31 3.10
CA ALA A 198 -2.76 -6.07 3.04
C ALA A 198 -2.42 -4.69 3.64
N LEU A 199 -1.45 -4.68 4.55
CA LEU A 199 -0.85 -3.48 5.14
C LEU A 199 0.66 -3.50 4.93
N ASN A 200 1.18 -2.53 4.21
CA ASN A 200 2.61 -2.31 4.05
C ASN A 200 2.97 -0.87 4.45
N VAL A 201 3.72 -0.74 5.54
CA VAL A 201 4.28 0.53 6.02
C VAL A 201 5.81 0.49 6.08
N SER A 202 6.43 -0.49 5.43
CA SER A 202 7.87 -0.75 5.52
C SER A 202 8.72 0.40 4.97
N TYR A 203 9.99 0.44 5.39
CA TYR A 203 10.94 1.47 4.95
C TYR A 203 10.43 2.88 5.19
N ASN A 204 10.16 3.20 6.45
CA ASN A 204 9.74 4.52 6.96
C ASN A 204 10.48 4.83 8.28
N ALA A 205 10.03 5.85 9.00
CA ALA A 205 10.57 6.23 10.30
C ALA A 205 9.50 6.13 11.42
N PHE A 206 8.59 5.15 11.33
CA PHE A 206 7.59 4.93 12.38
C PHE A 206 8.24 4.51 13.70
N THR A 207 7.73 5.06 14.80
CA THR A 207 8.26 4.88 16.16
C THR A 207 7.20 4.31 17.10
N LYS A 208 7.59 4.08 18.37
CA LYS A 208 6.72 3.50 19.41
C LYS A 208 6.33 2.04 19.12
N GLY A 209 5.47 1.50 19.96
CA GLY A 209 5.03 0.11 19.87
C GLY A 209 4.04 -0.17 18.74
N ILE A 210 3.96 -1.42 18.35
CA ILE A 210 2.92 -1.92 17.44
C ILE A 210 1.57 -1.83 18.16
N PRO A 211 0.56 -1.14 17.59
CA PRO A 211 -0.73 -0.99 18.28
C PRO A 211 -1.47 -2.33 18.36
N SER A 212 -1.91 -2.73 19.55
CA SER A 212 -2.67 -3.96 19.79
C SER A 212 -3.97 -4.06 18.98
N GLY A 213 -4.49 -2.91 18.53
CA GLY A 213 -5.69 -2.85 17.70
C GLY A 213 -5.56 -3.52 16.33
N LEU A 214 -4.35 -3.85 15.85
CA LEU A 214 -4.15 -4.60 14.60
C LEU A 214 -4.80 -6.00 14.67
N GLY A 215 -4.92 -6.61 15.84
CA GLY A 215 -5.64 -7.87 16.03
C GLY A 215 -7.14 -7.82 15.72
N LEU A 216 -7.70 -6.64 15.58
CA LEU A 216 -9.10 -6.47 15.18
C LEU A 216 -9.29 -6.51 13.64
N LEU A 217 -8.22 -6.65 12.86
CA LEU A 217 -8.22 -6.72 11.41
C LEU A 217 -8.35 -8.18 10.95
N VAL A 218 -9.52 -8.75 11.13
CA VAL A 218 -9.78 -10.19 10.94
C VAL A 218 -9.59 -10.69 9.51
N ASN A 219 -9.54 -9.78 8.53
CA ASN A 219 -9.31 -10.12 7.11
C ASN A 219 -7.85 -9.94 6.68
N LEU A 220 -6.98 -9.47 7.58
CA LEU A 220 -5.59 -9.18 7.26
C LEU A 220 -4.84 -10.47 6.93
N GLN A 221 -4.19 -10.53 5.78
CA GLN A 221 -3.40 -11.67 5.29
C GLN A 221 -1.91 -11.33 5.19
N SER A 222 -1.58 -10.07 4.94
CA SER A 222 -0.20 -9.62 4.80
C SER A 222 0.03 -8.37 5.65
N LEU A 223 1.09 -8.41 6.47
CA LEU A 223 1.48 -7.32 7.36
C LEU A 223 2.99 -7.12 7.27
N ASP A 224 3.40 -6.03 6.64
CA ASP A 224 4.80 -5.61 6.53
C ASP A 224 5.02 -4.28 7.27
N LEU A 225 5.72 -4.37 8.41
CA LEU A 225 6.15 -3.24 9.24
C LEU A 225 7.68 -3.07 9.21
N SER A 226 8.38 -3.77 8.32
CA SER A 226 9.83 -3.87 8.31
C SER A 226 10.53 -2.53 8.09
N TRP A 227 11.78 -2.44 8.52
CA TRP A 227 12.64 -1.28 8.32
C TRP A 227 12.00 0.03 8.78
N ASN A 228 11.70 0.07 10.07
CA ASN A 228 11.19 1.22 10.80
C ASN A 228 11.99 1.41 12.11
N GLN A 229 11.46 2.19 13.03
CA GLN A 229 12.03 2.42 14.37
C GLN A 229 11.05 1.97 15.46
N LEU A 230 10.25 0.92 15.17
CA LEU A 230 9.27 0.38 16.11
C LEU A 230 9.98 -0.27 17.29
N GLU A 231 9.50 0.01 18.51
CA GLU A 231 10.14 -0.39 19.77
C GLU A 231 9.17 -1.12 20.71
N GLY A 232 9.71 -1.70 21.76
CA GLY A 232 8.93 -2.41 22.76
C GLY A 232 8.58 -3.84 22.37
N GLY A 233 7.81 -4.52 23.21
CA GLY A 233 7.35 -5.87 22.97
C GLY A 233 6.20 -5.95 22.00
N VAL A 234 6.04 -7.09 21.38
CA VAL A 234 4.92 -7.38 20.46
C VAL A 234 3.85 -8.16 21.22
N ASP A 235 2.61 -7.71 21.16
CA ASP A 235 1.48 -8.52 21.60
C ASP A 235 1.14 -9.56 20.54
N TRP A 236 1.76 -10.72 20.64
CA TRP A 236 1.64 -11.80 19.66
C TRP A 236 0.24 -12.39 19.55
N LYS A 237 -0.61 -12.13 20.54
CA LYS A 237 -1.96 -12.67 20.56
C LYS A 237 -2.77 -12.29 19.30
N PHE A 238 -2.49 -11.11 18.73
CA PHE A 238 -3.21 -10.68 17.54
C PHE A 238 -2.89 -11.56 16.30
N LEU A 239 -1.68 -12.14 16.21
CA LEU A 239 -1.35 -13.05 15.12
C LEU A 239 -2.08 -14.39 15.24
N ILE A 240 -2.33 -14.84 16.48
CA ILE A 240 -3.07 -16.08 16.74
C ILE A 240 -4.55 -15.92 16.37
N GLU A 241 -5.12 -14.75 16.62
CA GLU A 241 -6.54 -14.47 16.41
C GLU A 241 -6.86 -13.97 14.97
N SER A 242 -5.84 -13.75 14.13
CA SER A 242 -5.99 -13.23 12.77
C SER A 242 -5.78 -14.29 11.70
N ALA A 243 -6.14 -13.97 10.44
CA ALA A 243 -5.88 -14.80 9.26
C ALA A 243 -4.53 -14.50 8.61
N VAL A 244 -3.62 -13.79 9.30
CA VAL A 244 -2.34 -13.33 8.73
C VAL A 244 -1.46 -14.50 8.36
N ALA A 245 -1.06 -14.55 7.09
CA ALA A 245 -0.18 -15.57 6.56
C ALA A 245 1.27 -15.06 6.35
N HIS A 246 1.41 -13.77 6.09
CA HIS A 246 2.71 -13.13 5.84
C HIS A 246 2.97 -12.01 6.85
N VAL A 247 4.06 -12.14 7.63
CA VAL A 247 4.45 -11.19 8.67
C VAL A 247 5.91 -10.82 8.50
N ASP A 248 6.19 -9.54 8.26
CA ASP A 248 7.56 -9.01 8.26
C ASP A 248 7.68 -7.82 9.22
N PHE A 249 8.42 -8.03 10.32
CA PHE A 249 8.76 -7.01 11.31
C PHE A 249 10.26 -6.76 11.39
N SER A 250 11.01 -7.22 10.39
CA SER A 250 12.47 -7.09 10.37
C SER A 250 12.95 -5.65 10.40
N GLY A 251 14.20 -5.44 10.82
CA GLY A 251 14.81 -4.10 10.77
C GLY A 251 14.12 -3.07 11.67
N ASN A 252 13.79 -3.45 12.91
CA ASN A 252 13.16 -2.59 13.92
C ASN A 252 13.96 -2.59 15.24
N LEU A 253 13.39 -2.03 16.29
CA LEU A 253 13.97 -1.99 17.64
C LEU A 253 13.14 -2.84 18.62
N LEU A 254 12.43 -3.85 18.12
CA LEU A 254 11.53 -4.68 18.90
C LEU A 254 12.32 -5.51 19.95
N THR A 255 11.73 -5.62 21.14
CA THR A 255 12.27 -6.36 22.26
C THR A 255 11.30 -7.46 22.70
N SER A 256 11.82 -8.50 23.37
CA SER A 256 10.97 -9.43 24.09
C SER A 256 10.63 -8.84 25.44
N THR A 257 9.35 -8.84 25.83
CA THR A 257 8.92 -8.35 27.14
C THR A 257 9.16 -9.38 28.22
N THR A 258 9.12 -10.68 27.89
CA THR A 258 9.49 -11.77 28.80
C THR A 258 10.14 -12.95 28.07
N PRO A 259 11.01 -13.77 28.72
CA PRO A 259 11.59 -14.97 28.11
C PRO A 259 10.55 -16.01 27.63
N LYS A 260 9.31 -15.93 28.13
CA LYS A 260 8.23 -16.86 27.77
C LYS A 260 7.46 -16.46 26.50
N GLU A 261 7.75 -15.28 25.93
CA GLU A 261 6.96 -14.77 24.81
C GLU A 261 7.24 -15.47 23.48
N LEU A 262 8.42 -16.08 23.31
CA LEU A 262 8.69 -16.86 22.11
C LEU A 262 7.87 -18.16 22.02
N LYS A 263 7.13 -18.52 23.07
CA LYS A 263 6.14 -19.60 23.02
C LYS A 263 5.07 -19.40 21.97
N PHE A 264 4.77 -18.15 21.59
CA PHE A 264 3.82 -17.83 20.56
C PHE A 264 4.12 -18.46 19.19
N LEU A 265 5.41 -18.77 18.92
CA LEU A 265 5.81 -19.39 17.64
C LEU A 265 5.07 -20.71 17.36
N ALA A 266 4.77 -21.49 18.40
CA ALA A 266 3.99 -22.69 18.23
C ALA A 266 2.51 -22.37 17.92
N ASP A 267 1.96 -21.35 18.58
CA ASP A 267 0.55 -21.00 18.49
C ASP A 267 0.20 -20.33 17.14
N ILE A 268 1.11 -19.53 16.54
CA ILE A 268 0.89 -18.86 15.24
C ILE A 268 1.10 -19.75 14.03
N SER A 269 1.71 -20.91 14.22
CA SER A 269 2.14 -21.79 13.13
C SER A 269 0.99 -22.39 12.29
N GLU A 270 -0.25 -22.29 12.76
CA GLU A 270 -1.41 -22.77 12.01
C GLU A 270 -1.85 -21.82 10.87
N THR A 271 -1.56 -20.53 10.98
CA THR A 271 -1.97 -19.50 10.02
C THR A 271 -0.80 -18.86 9.31
N VAL A 272 0.28 -18.58 10.03
CA VAL A 272 1.45 -17.86 9.49
C VAL A 272 2.30 -18.81 8.66
N LEU A 273 2.56 -18.43 7.41
CA LEU A 273 3.43 -19.14 6.48
C LEU A 273 4.83 -18.52 6.40
N TYR A 274 4.92 -17.22 6.57
CA TYR A 274 6.15 -16.44 6.52
C TYR A 274 6.24 -15.55 7.76
N LEU A 275 7.31 -15.70 8.53
CA LEU A 275 7.63 -14.86 9.67
C LEU A 275 9.08 -14.38 9.61
N ASN A 276 9.27 -13.09 9.47
CA ASN A 276 10.55 -12.44 9.52
C ASN A 276 10.62 -11.45 10.69
N LEU A 277 11.46 -11.75 11.67
CA LEU A 277 11.74 -10.93 12.86
C LEU A 277 13.23 -10.54 12.93
N SER A 278 13.96 -10.72 11.82
CA SER A 278 15.39 -10.45 11.79
C SER A 278 15.74 -8.98 12.07
N ASN A 279 16.98 -8.73 12.45
CA ASN A 279 17.46 -7.36 12.69
C ASN A 279 16.61 -6.60 13.71
N ASN A 280 16.43 -7.19 14.89
CA ASN A 280 15.71 -6.60 16.03
C ASN A 280 16.57 -6.70 17.32
N LYS A 281 15.97 -6.48 18.47
CA LYS A 281 16.59 -6.60 19.80
C LYS A 281 15.94 -7.70 20.64
N LEU A 282 15.45 -8.76 19.98
CA LEU A 282 14.78 -9.86 20.67
C LEU A 282 15.78 -10.63 21.55
N THR A 283 15.36 -10.95 22.76
CA THR A 283 16.14 -11.71 23.76
C THR A 283 15.36 -12.94 24.19
N GLY A 284 16.01 -13.86 24.93
CA GLY A 284 15.39 -15.06 25.49
C GLY A 284 15.78 -16.32 24.74
N SER A 285 15.12 -17.42 25.07
CA SER A 285 15.41 -18.76 24.54
C SER A 285 14.22 -19.31 23.77
N LEU A 286 14.50 -20.08 22.73
CA LEU A 286 13.47 -20.81 21.96
C LEU A 286 12.94 -22.03 22.73
N ILE A 287 13.62 -22.50 23.79
CA ILE A 287 13.30 -23.73 24.53
C ILE A 287 12.37 -23.46 25.72
N ASP A 288 12.39 -22.25 26.29
CA ASP A 288 11.64 -21.96 27.53
C ASP A 288 10.13 -22.07 27.36
N GLY A 289 9.62 -23.30 27.35
CA GLY A 289 8.19 -23.63 27.40
C GLY A 289 7.55 -24.04 26.08
N VAL A 290 8.34 -24.35 25.05
CA VAL A 290 7.82 -24.80 23.76
C VAL A 290 8.41 -26.15 23.39
N GLU A 291 7.58 -27.17 23.36
CA GLU A 291 7.81 -28.25 22.41
C GLU A 291 7.56 -27.62 21.02
N LEU A 292 8.61 -27.18 20.32
CA LEU A 292 8.54 -26.75 18.90
C LEU A 292 8.17 -27.92 17.98
N SER A 293 7.40 -28.84 18.50
CA SER A 293 6.94 -30.03 17.82
C SER A 293 5.86 -29.75 16.77
N THR A 294 5.43 -28.49 16.61
CA THR A 294 4.28 -28.20 15.75
C THR A 294 4.36 -26.82 15.06
N PHE A 295 5.43 -26.57 14.30
CA PHE A 295 5.36 -25.53 13.25
C PHE A 295 4.53 -26.07 12.08
N GLY A 296 3.20 -26.10 12.24
CA GLY A 296 2.32 -26.85 11.35
C GLY A 296 2.35 -26.40 9.90
N ARG A 297 2.46 -25.12 9.61
CA ARG A 297 2.40 -24.55 8.24
C ARG A 297 3.47 -23.54 7.93
N LEU A 298 4.32 -23.19 8.91
CA LEU A 298 5.37 -22.17 8.74
C LEU A 298 6.40 -22.65 7.72
N LYS A 299 6.61 -21.89 6.65
CA LYS A 299 7.55 -22.17 5.58
C LYS A 299 8.86 -21.41 5.73
N VAL A 300 8.79 -20.18 6.21
CA VAL A 300 9.95 -19.31 6.38
C VAL A 300 9.95 -18.75 7.79
N LEU A 301 11.05 -19.00 8.51
CA LEU A 301 11.35 -18.37 9.79
C LEU A 301 12.72 -17.71 9.74
N ASP A 302 12.73 -16.38 9.88
CA ASP A 302 13.97 -15.62 10.00
C ASP A 302 14.00 -14.87 11.34
N LEU A 303 14.90 -15.30 12.23
CA LEU A 303 15.19 -14.68 13.52
C LEU A 303 16.63 -14.15 13.57
N SER A 304 17.33 -14.06 12.45
CA SER A 304 18.73 -13.65 12.38
C SER A 304 18.94 -12.22 12.92
N ASN A 305 20.17 -11.94 13.34
CA ASN A 305 20.57 -10.62 13.85
C ASN A 305 19.68 -10.14 15.02
N ASN A 306 19.62 -10.96 16.08
CA ASN A 306 18.93 -10.66 17.32
C ASN A 306 19.87 -10.93 18.53
N GLN A 307 19.34 -11.02 19.73
CA GLN A 307 20.06 -11.34 20.97
C GLN A 307 19.49 -12.62 21.62
N LEU A 308 18.98 -13.54 20.80
CA LEU A 308 18.42 -14.81 21.26
C LEU A 308 19.53 -15.72 21.77
N SER A 309 19.24 -16.53 22.76
CA SER A 309 20.23 -17.33 23.46
C SER A 309 19.68 -18.70 23.89
N GLY A 310 20.51 -19.49 24.58
CA GLY A 310 20.15 -20.85 25.01
C GLY A 310 20.32 -21.87 23.89
N ASP A 311 19.89 -23.08 24.13
CA ASP A 311 20.05 -24.19 23.18
C ASP A 311 18.98 -24.13 22.09
N LEU A 312 19.24 -24.73 20.93
CA LEU A 312 18.28 -24.88 19.87
C LEU A 312 17.29 -25.99 20.20
N PRO A 313 15.97 -25.81 19.91
CA PRO A 313 14.98 -26.86 20.05
C PRO A 313 15.19 -28.00 19.05
N GLY A 314 14.56 -29.14 19.29
CA GLY A 314 14.81 -30.37 18.52
C GLY A 314 14.38 -30.32 17.04
N PHE A 315 13.45 -29.45 16.63
CA PHE A 315 12.90 -29.34 15.27
C PHE A 315 12.41 -30.66 14.67
N ASN A 316 11.93 -31.58 15.50
CA ASN A 316 11.62 -32.95 15.05
C ASN A 316 10.36 -33.10 14.21
N TYR A 317 9.48 -32.08 14.15
CA TYR A 317 8.17 -32.16 13.49
C TYR A 317 7.86 -30.91 12.67
N VAL A 318 8.86 -30.31 12.05
CA VAL A 318 8.72 -29.11 11.17
C VAL A 318 8.65 -29.55 9.71
N TYR A 319 7.48 -30.06 9.31
CA TYR A 319 7.30 -30.71 8.00
C TYR A 319 7.28 -29.74 6.81
N ASP A 320 6.84 -28.50 7.01
CA ASP A 320 6.63 -27.51 5.94
C ASP A 320 7.72 -26.42 5.91
N LEU A 321 8.69 -26.46 6.85
CA LEU A 321 9.70 -25.41 6.96
C LEU A 321 10.73 -25.53 5.83
N GLU A 322 10.74 -24.54 4.94
CA GLU A 322 11.63 -24.47 3.78
C GLU A 322 12.89 -23.62 4.06
N VAL A 323 12.77 -22.58 4.90
CA VAL A 323 13.84 -21.64 5.23
C VAL A 323 13.92 -21.40 6.74
N LEU A 324 15.08 -21.63 7.32
CA LEU A 324 15.37 -21.32 8.73
C LEU A 324 16.64 -20.48 8.83
N ARG A 325 16.52 -19.23 9.24
CA ARG A 325 17.66 -18.33 9.49
C ARG A 325 17.71 -17.91 10.95
N LEU A 326 18.78 -18.33 11.65
CA LEU A 326 19.05 -18.04 13.06
C LEU A 326 20.42 -17.37 13.25
N ALA A 327 21.07 -16.94 12.18
CA ALA A 327 22.41 -16.39 12.20
C ALA A 327 22.55 -15.14 13.08
N ASN A 328 23.74 -14.85 13.56
CA ASN A 328 24.04 -13.67 14.38
C ASN A 328 23.13 -13.56 15.61
N ASN A 329 23.15 -14.58 16.46
CA ASN A 329 22.50 -14.64 17.76
C ASN A 329 23.50 -15.19 18.82
N ALA A 330 23.04 -15.52 20.02
CA ALA A 330 23.84 -16.08 21.09
C ALA A 330 23.42 -17.53 21.42
N PHE A 331 22.95 -18.31 20.43
CA PHE A 331 22.55 -19.69 20.63
C PHE A 331 23.78 -20.57 21.02
N THR A 332 23.54 -21.53 21.92
CA THR A 332 24.55 -22.44 22.50
C THR A 332 24.18 -23.91 22.26
N GLY A 333 24.97 -24.82 22.80
CA GLY A 333 24.70 -26.24 22.73
C GLY A 333 24.94 -26.84 21.35
N PHE A 334 24.30 -27.96 21.06
CA PHE A 334 24.52 -28.74 19.85
C PHE A 334 23.51 -28.37 18.76
N VAL A 335 23.91 -28.54 17.49
CA VAL A 335 22.95 -28.50 16.38
C VAL A 335 22.08 -29.75 16.46
N PRO A 336 20.75 -29.57 16.57
CA PRO A 336 19.81 -30.69 16.69
C PRO A 336 19.85 -31.61 15.46
N SER A 337 19.88 -32.95 15.71
CA SER A 337 19.91 -33.94 14.63
C SER A 337 18.65 -33.86 13.71
N GLY A 338 17.51 -33.40 14.23
CA GLY A 338 16.30 -33.17 13.44
C GLY A 338 16.46 -32.17 12.30
N LEU A 339 17.40 -31.20 12.40
CA LEU A 339 17.73 -30.29 11.29
C LEU A 339 18.65 -30.90 10.23
N LEU A 340 19.27 -32.03 10.49
CA LEU A 340 20.34 -32.61 9.65
C LEU A 340 19.95 -33.95 8.98
N LYS A 341 18.93 -34.65 9.46
CA LYS A 341 18.66 -36.06 9.09
C LYS A 341 17.16 -36.36 8.89
N GLY A 342 16.29 -35.39 8.79
CA GLY A 342 14.85 -35.69 8.69
C GLY A 342 14.44 -36.12 7.29
N ASP A 343 13.96 -37.37 7.13
CA ASP A 343 13.35 -37.88 5.89
C ASP A 343 12.06 -37.11 5.48
N SER A 344 11.64 -36.18 6.32
CA SER A 344 10.44 -35.35 6.15
C SER A 344 10.75 -33.86 6.03
N LEU A 345 12.02 -33.45 6.07
CA LEU A 345 12.40 -32.06 6.08
C LEU A 345 12.52 -31.52 4.65
N VAL A 346 11.69 -30.56 4.28
CA VAL A 346 11.76 -29.85 2.99
C VAL A 346 12.71 -28.63 3.04
N LEU A 347 13.56 -28.56 4.09
CA LEU A 347 14.44 -27.41 4.34
C LEU A 347 15.43 -27.22 3.19
N SER A 348 15.30 -26.11 2.49
CA SER A 348 16.14 -25.70 1.36
C SER A 348 17.26 -24.74 1.80
N GLU A 349 17.06 -24.02 2.91
CA GLU A 349 18.01 -23.07 3.45
C GLU A 349 18.08 -23.15 4.97
N LEU A 350 19.30 -23.34 5.49
CA LEU A 350 19.60 -23.32 6.92
C LEU A 350 20.80 -22.41 7.18
N ASP A 351 20.61 -21.35 7.96
CA ASP A 351 21.70 -20.47 8.38
C ASP A 351 21.75 -20.38 9.93
N LEU A 352 22.75 -21.02 10.51
CA LEU A 352 23.04 -21.01 11.94
C LEU A 352 24.36 -20.26 12.26
N SER A 353 24.95 -19.58 11.29
CA SER A 353 26.25 -18.94 11.40
C SER A 353 26.28 -17.86 12.49
N ALA A 354 27.49 -17.54 12.95
CA ALA A 354 27.71 -16.50 13.96
C ALA A 354 26.87 -16.70 15.24
N ASN A 355 26.85 -17.94 15.75
CA ASN A 355 26.31 -18.32 17.04
C ASN A 355 27.41 -19.00 17.88
N ASN A 356 27.11 -19.44 19.09
CA ASN A 356 28.05 -20.14 20.00
C ASN A 356 27.72 -21.64 20.07
N LEU A 357 27.37 -22.25 18.95
CA LEU A 357 27.04 -23.67 18.85
C LEU A 357 28.31 -24.57 18.90
N THR A 358 28.21 -25.76 19.46
CA THR A 358 29.33 -26.65 19.77
C THR A 358 29.42 -27.92 18.91
N GLY A 359 28.86 -27.90 17.70
CA GLY A 359 28.90 -29.07 16.80
C GLY A 359 27.56 -29.84 16.77
N THR A 360 27.60 -31.08 16.25
CA THR A 360 26.41 -31.93 16.12
C THR A 360 26.32 -32.94 17.25
N ASN A 361 25.13 -33.21 17.76
CA ASN A 361 24.89 -34.30 18.68
C ASN A 361 24.94 -35.63 17.91
N SER A 362 25.98 -36.43 18.08
CA SER A 362 26.19 -37.69 17.38
C SER A 362 25.53 -38.86 18.12
N THR A 363 24.21 -38.84 18.28
CA THR A 363 23.48 -40.02 18.74
C THR A 363 22.46 -40.50 17.70
#